data_55fb71dc6c2793ba0ef0306e519870b9
#
_entry.id   55fb71dc6c2793ba0ef0306e519870b9
#
_cell.length_a   1.000
_cell.length_b   1.000
_cell.length_c   1.000
_cell.angle_alpha   90.00
_cell.angle_beta   90.00
_cell.angle_gamma   90.00
#
_symmetry.space_group_name_H-M   'P 1'
#
loop_
_entity.id
_entity.type
_entity.pdbx_description
1 polymer ?
#
loop_
_entity_poly.entity_id
_entity_poly.type
_entity_poly.pdbx_seq_one_letter_code
_entity_poly.pdbx_strand_id
1 'polypeptide(L)' 'MNTRKLKAKLVEKDVSIADLATILNVDKSTVYRKLNRAGEAFTVSDVDKIAKALYLTYNDINEIFFTNIVA' A
#
# COMPACT_ATOMS: atom_id res chain seq x y z
N MET A 1 -2.69 8.00 4.83
CA MET A 1 -1.80 6.87 4.55
C MET A 1 -0.35 7.30 4.62
N ASN A 2 0.49 6.48 5.20
CA ASN A 2 1.93 6.74 5.24
C ASN A 2 2.61 6.10 4.02
N THR A 3 2.67 6.85 2.94
CA THR A 3 3.22 6.38 1.66
C THR A 3 4.68 6.01 1.78
N ARG A 4 5.45 6.78 2.55
CA ARG A 4 6.89 6.52 2.73
C ARG A 4 7.11 5.15 3.37
N LYS A 5 6.32 4.82 4.38
CA LYS A 5 6.43 3.53 5.05
C LYS A 5 6.01 2.40 4.13
N LEU A 6 4.98 2.60 3.32
CA LEU A 6 4.57 1.60 2.34
C LEU A 6 5.68 1.36 1.33
N LYS A 7 6.29 2.42 0.81
CA LYS A 7 7.40 2.28 -0.14
C LYS A 7 8.57 1.54 0.49
N ALA A 8 8.87 1.81 1.76
CA ALA A 8 9.92 1.11 2.48
C ALA A 8 9.64 -0.39 2.59
N LYS A 9 8.38 -0.74 2.85
CA LYS A 9 7.98 -2.15 2.91
C LYS A 9 8.09 -2.83 1.56
N LEU A 10 7.74 -2.14 0.49
CA LEU A 10 7.90 -2.69 -0.86
C LEU A 10 9.37 -3.01 -1.14
N VAL A 11 10.28 -2.10 -0.79
CA VAL A 11 11.72 -2.33 -0.95
C VAL A 11 12.16 -3.49 -0.08
N GLU A 12 11.76 -3.51 1.18
CA GLU A 12 12.13 -4.57 2.13
C GLU A 12 11.71 -5.95 1.63
N LYS A 13 10.52 -6.04 1.04
CA LYS A 13 9.97 -7.31 0.56
C LYS A 13 10.31 -7.58 -0.90
N ASP A 14 11.09 -6.70 -1.52
CA ASP A 14 11.51 -6.84 -2.92
C ASP A 14 10.31 -6.92 -3.88
N VAL A 15 9.33 -6.07 -3.65
CA VAL A 15 8.12 -5.97 -4.48
C VAL A 15 8.19 -4.65 -5.25
N SER A 16 8.21 -4.74 -6.58
CA SER A 16 8.23 -3.55 -7.43
C SER A 16 6.83 -2.95 -7.57
N ILE A 17 6.78 -1.73 -8.14
CA ILE A 17 5.48 -1.11 -8.46
C ILE A 17 4.73 -1.96 -9.48
N ALA A 18 5.45 -2.55 -10.45
CA ALA A 18 4.83 -3.45 -11.43
C ALA A 18 4.21 -4.67 -10.75
N ASP A 19 4.93 -5.24 -9.76
CA ASP A 19 4.41 -6.37 -8.99
C ASP A 19 3.17 -5.96 -8.20
N LEU A 20 3.19 -4.78 -7.60
CA LEU A 20 2.05 -4.29 -6.84
C LEU A 20 0.84 -4.09 -7.75
N ALA A 21 1.06 -3.55 -8.95
CA ALA A 21 -0.02 -3.39 -9.93
C ALA A 21 -0.65 -4.74 -10.29
N THR A 22 0.18 -5.76 -10.46
CA THR A 22 -0.30 -7.11 -10.72
C THR A 22 -1.11 -7.66 -9.56
N ILE A 23 -0.61 -7.46 -8.33
CA ILE A 23 -1.29 -7.90 -7.11
C ILE A 23 -2.68 -7.26 -7.01
N LEU A 24 -2.77 -5.98 -7.33
CA LEU A 24 -4.02 -5.23 -7.27
C LEU A 24 -4.88 -5.34 -8.52
N ASN A 25 -4.33 -5.97 -9.57
CA ASN A 25 -5.00 -6.13 -10.85
C ASN A 25 -5.37 -4.77 -11.49
N VAL A 26 -4.42 -3.85 -11.48
CA VAL A 26 -4.57 -2.51 -12.06
C VAL A 26 -3.31 -2.15 -12.83
N ASP A 27 -3.34 -1.03 -13.55
CA ASP A 27 -2.17 -0.51 -14.25
C ASP A 27 -1.19 0.14 -13.28
N LYS A 28 0.08 0.17 -13.65
CA LYS A 28 1.10 0.87 -12.86
C LYS A 28 0.73 2.34 -12.63
N SER A 29 0.14 2.99 -13.63
CA SER A 29 -0.27 4.38 -13.51
C SER A 29 -1.29 4.57 -12.39
N THR A 30 -2.18 3.61 -12.21
CA THR A 30 -3.16 3.63 -11.12
C THR A 30 -2.46 3.53 -9.76
N VAL A 31 -1.45 2.66 -9.66
CA VAL A 31 -0.68 2.52 -8.42
C VAL A 31 0.04 3.84 -8.10
N TYR A 32 0.69 4.44 -9.09
CA TYR A 32 1.38 5.72 -8.88
C TYR A 32 0.43 6.81 -8.43
N ARG A 33 -0.76 6.89 -9.02
CA ARG A 33 -1.76 7.87 -8.61
C ARG A 33 -2.17 7.67 -7.16
N LYS A 34 -2.42 6.42 -6.77
CA LYS A 34 -2.83 6.12 -5.38
C LYS A 34 -1.72 6.41 -4.39
N LEU A 35 -0.47 6.20 -4.78
CA LEU A 35 0.66 6.49 -3.92
C LEU A 35 0.94 7.98 -3.78
N ASN A 36 0.67 8.76 -4.82
CA ASN A 36 1.08 10.16 -4.88
C ASN A 36 -0.03 11.15 -4.59
N ARG A 37 -1.29 10.72 -4.55
CA ARG A 37 -2.42 11.63 -4.38
C ARG A 37 -3.19 11.27 -3.12
N ALA A 38 -3.30 12.26 -2.26
CA ALA A 38 -3.98 12.07 -0.99
C ALA A 38 -5.46 11.73 -1.14
N GLY A 39 -6.08 12.16 -2.24
CA GLY A 39 -7.50 11.92 -2.47
C GLY A 39 -7.83 10.54 -3.02
N GLU A 40 -6.84 9.82 -3.51
CA GLU A 40 -7.06 8.48 -4.05
C GLU A 40 -6.48 7.44 -3.10
N ALA A 41 -7.28 7.04 -2.15
CA ALA A 41 -6.86 6.05 -1.17
C ALA A 41 -7.00 4.64 -1.73
N PHE A 42 -6.23 3.72 -1.18
CA PHE A 42 -6.46 2.32 -1.42
C PHE A 42 -7.78 1.90 -0.76
N THR A 43 -8.52 1.04 -1.41
CA THR A 43 -9.76 0.50 -0.86
C THR A 43 -9.43 -0.52 0.23
N VAL A 44 -10.43 -0.93 0.99
CA VAL A 44 -10.26 -2.01 1.99
C VAL A 44 -9.77 -3.29 1.30
N SER A 45 -10.31 -3.59 0.14
CA SER A 45 -9.88 -4.75 -0.65
C SER A 45 -8.41 -4.64 -1.06
N ASP A 46 -7.98 -3.44 -1.48
CA ASP A 46 -6.59 -3.19 -1.84
C ASP A 46 -5.67 -3.40 -0.63
N VAL A 47 -6.05 -2.86 0.51
CA VAL A 47 -5.27 -3.00 1.75
C VAL A 47 -5.11 -4.48 2.10
N ASP A 48 -6.19 -5.25 1.98
CA ASP A 48 -6.15 -6.67 2.27
C ASP A 48 -5.18 -7.41 1.34
N LYS A 49 -5.23 -7.09 0.05
CA LYS A 49 -4.34 -7.72 -0.94
C LYS A 49 -2.88 -7.35 -0.68
N ILE A 50 -2.62 -6.08 -0.37
CA ILE A 50 -1.26 -5.62 -0.08
C ILE A 50 -0.74 -6.29 1.19
N ALA A 51 -1.55 -6.33 2.23
CA ALA A 51 -1.16 -6.92 3.49
C ALA A 51 -0.79 -8.39 3.35
N LYS A 52 -1.58 -9.14 2.58
CA LYS A 52 -1.29 -10.55 2.35
C LYS A 52 -0.06 -10.75 1.50
N ALA A 53 0.10 -9.95 0.45
CA ALA A 53 1.23 -10.08 -0.46
C ALA A 53 2.56 -9.72 0.21
N LEU A 54 2.56 -8.73 1.08
CA LEU A 54 3.77 -8.25 1.76
C LEU A 54 3.96 -8.87 3.14
N TYR A 55 3.07 -9.75 3.56
CA TYR A 55 3.10 -10.36 4.90
C TYR A 55 3.17 -9.29 5.99
N LEU A 56 2.33 -8.27 5.88
CA LEU A 56 2.31 -7.18 6.85
C LEU A 56 1.69 -7.65 8.18
N THR A 57 2.27 -7.18 9.28
CA THR A 57 1.69 -7.41 10.60
C THR A 57 0.54 -6.43 10.80
N TYR A 58 -0.28 -6.69 11.80
CA TYR A 58 -1.34 -5.78 12.18
C TYR A 58 -0.80 -4.37 12.47
N ASN A 59 0.33 -4.31 13.16
CA ASN A 59 0.98 -3.04 13.46
C ASN A 59 1.42 -2.32 12.19
N ASP A 60 1.98 -3.05 11.22
CA ASP A 60 2.37 -2.47 9.92
C ASP A 60 1.16 -1.87 9.21
N ILE A 61 0.06 -2.59 9.18
CA ILE A 61 -1.17 -2.13 8.54
C ILE A 61 -1.65 -0.83 9.17
N ASN A 62 -1.67 -0.78 10.51
CA ASN A 62 -2.08 0.43 11.22
C ASN A 62 -1.15 1.60 10.91
N GLU A 63 0.15 1.37 10.92
CA GLU A 63 1.11 2.45 10.71
C GLU A 63 1.10 2.96 9.27
N ILE A 64 0.82 2.11 8.31
CA ILE A 64 0.81 2.50 6.90
C ILE A 64 -0.53 3.14 6.52
N PHE A 65 -1.62 2.46 6.83
CA PHE A 65 -2.93 2.82 6.28
C PHE A 65 -3.83 3.61 7.22
N PHE A 66 -3.64 3.49 8.52
CA PHE A 66 -4.55 4.08 9.49
C PHE A 66 -3.90 5.08 10.44
N THR A 67 -2.79 5.67 10.04
CA THR A 67 -2.07 6.63 10.87
C THR A 67 -2.89 7.86 11.21
N ASN A 68 -3.82 8.23 10.35
CA ASN A 68 -4.64 9.44 10.53
C ASN A 68 -5.89 9.20 11.35
N ILE A 69 -6.15 7.95 11.72
CA ILE A 69 -7.35 7.60 12.48
C ILE A 69 -7.13 7.79 13.97
N VAL A 70 -5.91 7.68 14.39
CA VAL A 70 -5.57 7.80 15.81
C VAL A 70 -5.55 9.26 16.20
N ALA A 71 -6.44 9.64 17.02
CA ALA A 71 -6.50 11.00 17.54
C ALA A 71 -5.45 11.20 18.62
#